data_67d2f63774c0f79a739831f1b4aed5a9
#
_entry.id   67d2f63774c0f79a739831f1b4aed5a9
#
_cell.length_a   1.000
_cell.length_b   1.000
_cell.length_c   1.000
_cell.angle_alpha   90.00
_cell.angle_beta   90.00
_cell.angle_gamma   90.00
#
_symmetry.space_group_name_H-M   'P 1'
#
loop_
_entity.id
_entity.type
_entity.pdbx_description
1 polymer ?
#
loop_
_entity_poly.entity_id
_entity_poly.type
_entity_poly.pdbx_seq_one_letter_code
_entity_poly.pdbx_strand_id
1 'polypeptide(L)'
;MDAEMRIFKEADLPGLNCGICGFRTCGDFAAQLPQDPTLIRRCIHLSEDRIGAIPDQAADTAKCFKACADYCVQEKVPSDHTGAPQSPWLDTLGREFDFFLEHFPEDPGPREIILPHNPILTREMDIREGDVLIGRPLGMSCGCPITHCGEVMQVDQRTGVIVWCVTGPLRPRQEGFKDIGYYIAEGYEGMIKQTRATIRIGERYYFQPRMCMLQWRHSGLVNYINKTQTGLQVRLEGLWIG
;
A
#
# COMPACT_ATOMS: atom_id res chain seq x y z
N MET A 1 -39.04 -9.26 -11.87
CA MET A 1 -39.16 -9.14 -10.40
C MET A 1 -38.32 -7.93 -10.06
N ASP A 2 -39.03 -6.79 -9.93
CA ASP A 2 -38.41 -5.50 -9.69
C ASP A 2 -37.85 -5.50 -8.25
N ALA A 3 -36.53 -5.37 -8.13
CA ALA A 3 -35.92 -5.14 -6.83
C ALA A 3 -36.31 -3.71 -6.40
N GLU A 4 -37.29 -3.60 -5.49
CA GLU A 4 -37.63 -2.33 -4.86
C GLU A 4 -36.37 -1.72 -4.24
N MET A 5 -35.93 -0.63 -4.83
CA MET A 5 -34.78 0.12 -4.34
C MET A 5 -35.14 0.74 -2.98
N ARG A 6 -34.55 0.23 -1.92
CA ARG A 6 -34.82 0.71 -0.53
C ARG A 6 -34.35 2.16 -0.41
N ILE A 7 -35.28 3.07 -0.16
CA ILE A 7 -34.99 4.48 0.13
C ILE A 7 -34.62 4.59 1.61
N PHE A 8 -33.34 4.86 1.88
CA PHE A 8 -32.86 5.09 3.25
C PHE A 8 -33.29 6.49 3.73
N LYS A 9 -33.84 6.56 4.93
CA LYS A 9 -34.19 7.81 5.63
C LYS A 9 -33.19 8.06 6.75
N GLU A 10 -33.17 9.31 7.28
CA GLU A 10 -32.33 9.66 8.43
C GLU A 10 -32.52 8.71 9.63
N ALA A 11 -33.76 8.25 9.86
CA ALA A 11 -34.07 7.30 10.93
C ALA A 11 -33.44 5.91 10.75
N ASP A 12 -33.03 5.56 9.54
CA ASP A 12 -32.32 4.29 9.25
C ASP A 12 -30.82 4.38 9.53
N LEU A 13 -30.30 5.60 9.72
CA LEU A 13 -28.91 5.88 9.99
C LEU A 13 -28.63 5.91 11.50
N PRO A 14 -27.38 5.70 11.94
CA PRO A 14 -27.03 5.59 13.37
C PRO A 14 -27.14 6.90 14.15
N GLY A 15 -27.35 8.07 13.50
CA GLY A 15 -27.53 9.36 14.16
C GLY A 15 -26.30 9.93 14.86
N LEU A 16 -25.12 9.32 14.67
CA LEU A 16 -23.89 9.67 15.40
C LEU A 16 -23.23 10.97 14.91
N ASN A 17 -23.60 11.47 13.74
CA ASN A 17 -23.01 12.66 13.11
C ASN A 17 -21.48 12.68 13.13
N CYS A 18 -20.86 11.49 12.94
CA CYS A 18 -19.41 11.30 13.09
C CYS A 18 -18.57 11.87 11.93
N GLY A 19 -19.21 12.22 10.80
CA GLY A 19 -18.54 12.82 9.64
C GLY A 19 -17.72 11.88 8.78
N ILE A 20 -17.53 10.60 9.15
CA ILE A 20 -16.65 9.64 8.46
C ILE A 20 -17.12 9.36 7.02
N CYS A 21 -18.43 9.36 6.78
CA CYS A 21 -19.00 9.19 5.43
C CYS A 21 -18.76 10.40 4.49
N GLY A 22 -18.14 11.49 5.00
CA GLY A 22 -17.88 12.72 4.27
C GLY A 22 -18.99 13.79 4.40
N PHE A 23 -20.03 13.54 5.18
CA PHE A 23 -21.12 14.47 5.46
C PHE A 23 -21.10 14.89 6.93
N ARG A 24 -21.43 16.15 7.22
CA ARG A 24 -21.37 16.70 8.60
C ARG A 24 -22.38 16.06 9.54
N THR A 25 -23.57 15.73 9.02
CA THR A 25 -24.63 15.10 9.79
C THR A 25 -25.19 13.89 9.06
N CYS A 26 -25.81 12.98 9.82
CA CYS A 26 -26.54 11.86 9.22
C CYS A 26 -27.75 12.34 8.39
N GLY A 27 -28.34 13.49 8.72
CA GLY A 27 -29.39 14.12 7.93
C GLY A 27 -28.90 14.58 6.57
N ASP A 28 -27.73 15.27 6.49
CA ASP A 28 -27.11 15.67 5.23
C ASP A 28 -26.79 14.44 4.37
N PHE A 29 -26.32 13.37 5.01
CA PHE A 29 -26.05 12.11 4.32
C PHE A 29 -27.33 11.47 3.76
N ALA A 30 -28.39 11.39 4.57
CA ALA A 30 -29.68 10.85 4.13
C ALA A 30 -30.29 11.63 2.94
N ALA A 31 -30.08 12.95 2.89
CA ALA A 31 -30.56 13.79 1.80
C ALA A 31 -29.87 13.49 0.45
N GLN A 32 -28.69 12.89 0.45
CA GLN A 32 -27.96 12.53 -0.78
C GLN A 32 -28.27 11.11 -1.26
N LEU A 33 -28.69 10.21 -0.37
CA LEU A 33 -28.95 8.80 -0.71
C LEU A 33 -30.00 8.58 -1.82
N PRO A 34 -31.04 9.43 -1.97
CA PRO A 34 -31.95 9.30 -3.09
C PRO A 34 -31.33 9.59 -4.46
N GLN A 35 -30.25 10.39 -4.49
CA GLN A 35 -29.52 10.73 -5.71
C GLN A 35 -28.47 9.68 -6.05
N ASP A 36 -27.82 9.14 -5.03
CA ASP A 36 -26.83 8.07 -5.16
C ASP A 36 -26.94 7.07 -3.99
N PRO A 37 -27.74 6.01 -4.16
CA PRO A 37 -27.95 5.00 -3.13
C PRO A 37 -26.66 4.24 -2.77
N THR A 38 -25.62 4.25 -3.60
CA THR A 38 -24.37 3.53 -3.36
C THR A 38 -23.56 4.17 -2.22
N LEU A 39 -23.81 5.46 -1.94
CA LEU A 39 -23.18 6.20 -0.85
C LEU A 39 -23.45 5.56 0.52
N ILE A 40 -24.52 4.78 0.69
CA ILE A 40 -24.85 4.11 1.95
C ILE A 40 -23.69 3.27 2.49
N ARG A 41 -22.88 2.71 1.61
CA ARG A 41 -21.68 1.93 1.95
C ARG A 41 -20.59 2.75 2.65
N ARG A 42 -20.63 4.08 2.59
CA ARG A 42 -19.69 4.95 3.31
C ARG A 42 -19.97 5.03 4.80
N CYS A 43 -21.15 4.59 5.25
CA CYS A 43 -21.47 4.58 6.67
C CYS A 43 -20.88 3.33 7.33
N ILE A 44 -19.81 3.50 8.09
CA ILE A 44 -19.12 2.40 8.80
C ILE A 44 -19.92 1.82 9.97
N HIS A 45 -21.01 2.45 10.35
CA HIS A 45 -21.85 2.00 11.47
C HIS A 45 -23.08 1.21 11.03
N LEU A 46 -23.24 0.99 9.70
CA LEU A 46 -24.28 0.13 9.16
C LEU A 46 -23.66 -1.23 8.83
N SER A 47 -24.23 -2.31 9.34
CA SER A 47 -23.86 -3.66 8.95
C SER A 47 -24.37 -3.97 7.54
N GLU A 48 -23.68 -4.88 6.83
CA GLU A 48 -24.06 -5.31 5.48
C GLU A 48 -25.49 -5.87 5.43
N ASP A 49 -25.93 -6.54 6.50
CA ASP A 49 -27.30 -7.06 6.64
C ASP A 49 -28.38 -5.96 6.59
N ARG A 50 -28.03 -4.74 6.99
CA ARG A 50 -28.95 -3.58 6.94
C ARG A 50 -28.93 -2.86 5.59
N ILE A 51 -27.82 -2.95 4.87
CA ILE A 51 -27.65 -2.26 3.58
C ILE A 51 -28.42 -2.97 2.46
N GLY A 52 -28.62 -4.29 2.57
CA GLY A 52 -29.28 -5.11 1.55
C GLY A 52 -28.44 -5.27 0.28
N ALA A 53 -28.91 -6.04 -0.67
CA ALA A 53 -28.24 -6.23 -1.96
C ALA A 53 -28.37 -4.96 -2.83
N ILE A 54 -27.42 -4.05 -2.73
CA ILE A 54 -27.25 -2.97 -3.71
C ILE A 54 -26.53 -3.58 -4.91
N PRO A 55 -26.99 -3.37 -6.16
CA PRO A 55 -26.32 -3.87 -7.35
C PRO A 55 -24.87 -3.40 -7.34
N ASP A 56 -23.97 -4.33 -7.43
CA ASP A 56 -22.52 -4.06 -7.47
C ASP A 56 -22.20 -3.37 -8.79
N GLN A 57 -22.02 -2.05 -8.78
CA GLN A 57 -21.43 -1.34 -9.91
C GLN A 57 -19.89 -1.51 -9.88
N ALA A 58 -19.46 -2.77 -9.79
CA ALA A 58 -18.05 -3.15 -9.91
C ALA A 58 -17.47 -2.89 -11.33
N ALA A 59 -18.20 -2.16 -12.18
CA ALA A 59 -17.79 -1.94 -13.58
C ALA A 59 -16.71 -0.85 -13.76
N ASP A 60 -16.45 0.01 -12.77
CA ASP A 60 -15.50 1.12 -12.96
C ASP A 60 -14.10 0.87 -12.44
N THR A 61 -13.91 -0.09 -11.54
CA THR A 61 -12.56 -0.51 -11.13
C THR A 61 -11.81 -1.18 -12.28
N ALA A 62 -12.50 -1.93 -13.14
CA ALA A 62 -11.89 -2.54 -14.32
C ALA A 62 -11.41 -1.50 -15.36
N LYS A 63 -12.06 -0.34 -15.45
CA LYS A 63 -11.61 0.76 -16.34
C LYS A 63 -10.38 1.46 -15.82
N CYS A 64 -10.27 1.66 -14.49
CA CYS A 64 -9.09 2.24 -13.88
C CYS A 64 -7.86 1.33 -14.05
N PHE A 65 -8.04 0.01 -13.90
CA PHE A 65 -6.97 -0.96 -14.14
C PHE A 65 -6.54 -1.05 -15.60
N LYS A 66 -7.48 -0.89 -16.55
CA LYS A 66 -7.16 -0.89 -17.98
C LYS A 66 -6.34 0.35 -18.37
N ALA A 67 -6.68 1.52 -17.84
CA ALA A 67 -5.90 2.75 -18.06
C ALA A 67 -4.47 2.63 -17.49
N CYS A 68 -4.28 2.02 -16.32
CA CYS A 68 -2.94 1.75 -15.78
C CYS A 68 -2.16 0.72 -16.61
N ALA A 69 -2.84 -0.30 -17.15
CA ALA A 69 -2.18 -1.31 -17.98
C ALA A 69 -1.70 -0.71 -19.32
N ASP A 70 -2.50 0.16 -19.93
CA ASP A 70 -2.15 0.82 -21.18
C ASP A 70 -1.00 1.84 -21.00
N TYR A 71 -0.88 2.46 -19.81
CA TYR A 71 0.22 3.36 -19.49
C TYR A 71 1.55 2.64 -19.22
N CYS A 72 1.50 1.40 -18.71
CA CYS A 72 2.70 0.59 -18.44
C CYS A 72 3.25 -0.16 -19.68
N VAL A 73 2.51 -0.19 -20.80
CA VAL A 73 2.90 -0.96 -21.99
C VAL A 73 3.43 -0.10 -23.13
N GLN A 74 3.28 1.20 -23.08
CA GLN A 74 3.78 2.11 -24.12
C GLN A 74 4.89 3.00 -23.56
N GLU A 75 6.10 2.50 -23.65
CA GLU A 75 7.22 3.16 -24.26
C GLU A 75 8.42 2.21 -24.26
N LYS A 76 8.67 1.58 -25.40
CA LYS A 76 10.04 1.24 -25.76
C LYS A 76 10.74 2.59 -25.91
N VAL A 77 11.36 3.07 -24.83
CA VAL A 77 12.34 4.14 -24.91
C VAL A 77 13.40 3.63 -25.87
N PRO A 78 13.71 4.34 -26.96
CA PRO A 78 14.83 3.97 -27.82
C PRO A 78 16.07 3.91 -26.95
N SER A 79 16.70 2.78 -26.85
CA SER A 79 17.98 2.59 -26.17
C SER A 79 19.10 3.20 -27.02
N ASP A 80 19.12 4.53 -27.10
CA ASP A 80 20.24 5.27 -27.66
C ASP A 80 20.95 6.02 -26.53
N HIS A 81 21.45 5.26 -25.57
CA HIS A 81 22.37 5.74 -24.56
C HIS A 81 23.80 5.27 -24.91
N THR A 82 24.38 5.91 -25.90
CA THR A 82 25.83 6.05 -26.02
C THR A 82 26.33 7.05 -24.98
N GLY A 83 25.97 6.85 -23.71
CA GLY A 83 26.43 7.59 -22.55
C GLY A 83 27.35 6.71 -21.71
N ALA A 84 28.36 7.31 -21.10
CA ALA A 84 29.23 6.65 -20.12
C ALA A 84 28.42 5.81 -19.14
N PRO A 85 28.96 4.65 -18.64
CA PRO A 85 28.21 3.78 -17.75
C PRO A 85 27.71 4.60 -16.57
N GLN A 86 26.38 4.75 -16.48
CA GLN A 86 25.77 5.44 -15.33
C GLN A 86 26.19 4.69 -14.09
N SER A 87 26.64 5.42 -13.08
CA SER A 87 26.96 4.83 -11.80
C SER A 87 25.79 3.95 -11.33
N PRO A 88 26.02 2.68 -10.92
CA PRO A 88 24.94 1.81 -10.46
C PRO A 88 24.25 2.33 -9.18
N TRP A 89 24.73 3.43 -8.64
CA TRP A 89 24.28 4.06 -7.40
C TRP A 89 23.42 5.32 -7.61
N LEU A 90 22.78 5.46 -8.76
CA LEU A 90 21.84 6.53 -9.06
C LEU A 90 20.44 5.95 -9.25
N ASP A 91 19.45 6.61 -8.65
CA ASP A 91 18.05 6.30 -8.87
C ASP A 91 17.55 6.85 -10.23
N THR A 92 16.30 6.57 -10.60
CA THR A 92 15.74 7.03 -11.89
C THR A 92 15.62 8.55 -12.00
N LEU A 93 15.76 9.29 -10.91
CA LEU A 93 15.82 10.76 -10.90
C LEU A 93 17.26 11.29 -10.85
N GLY A 94 18.28 10.42 -11.01
CA GLY A 94 19.69 10.80 -10.98
C GLY A 94 20.21 11.12 -9.58
N ARG A 95 19.55 10.67 -8.52
CA ARG A 95 19.93 10.93 -7.13
C ARG A 95 20.72 9.75 -6.57
N GLU A 96 21.80 10.05 -5.86
CA GLU A 96 22.66 9.03 -5.28
C GLU A 96 22.01 8.30 -4.09
N PHE A 97 22.30 7.01 -3.95
CA PHE A 97 21.95 6.20 -2.78
C PHE A 97 23.13 5.31 -2.35
N ASP A 98 23.06 4.79 -1.12
CA ASP A 98 24.20 4.14 -0.46
C ASP A 98 24.23 2.63 -0.66
N PHE A 99 23.05 1.99 -0.75
CA PHE A 99 22.95 0.54 -0.95
C PHE A 99 21.61 0.12 -1.56
N PHE A 100 21.60 -1.08 -2.10
CA PHE A 100 20.37 -1.77 -2.46
C PHE A 100 19.84 -2.57 -1.27
N LEU A 101 18.54 -2.43 -0.97
CA LEU A 101 17.86 -3.29 -0.03
C LEU A 101 17.27 -4.48 -0.81
N GLU A 102 17.88 -5.65 -0.63
CA GLU A 102 17.44 -6.91 -1.21
C GLU A 102 16.45 -7.59 -0.27
N HIS A 103 15.59 -8.43 -0.81
CA HIS A 103 14.73 -9.30 -0.01
C HIS A 103 15.53 -10.46 0.62
N PHE A 104 14.95 -11.12 1.63
CA PHE A 104 15.48 -12.39 2.12
C PHE A 104 15.31 -13.48 1.05
N PRO A 105 16.17 -14.51 1.03
CA PRO A 105 16.15 -15.53 -0.01
C PRO A 105 14.82 -16.29 -0.12
N GLU A 106 14.12 -16.44 0.99
CA GLU A 106 12.83 -17.14 1.09
C GLU A 106 11.62 -16.26 0.80
N ASP A 107 11.81 -14.95 0.74
CA ASP A 107 10.72 -14.00 0.60
C ASP A 107 10.44 -13.64 -0.86
N PRO A 108 9.18 -13.40 -1.23
CA PRO A 108 8.81 -12.97 -2.58
C PRO A 108 9.20 -11.53 -2.91
N GLY A 109 9.59 -10.73 -1.92
CA GLY A 109 9.99 -9.33 -2.06
C GLY A 109 10.52 -8.73 -0.77
N PRO A 110 10.96 -7.47 -0.76
CA PRO A 110 11.37 -6.77 0.46
C PRO A 110 10.24 -6.72 1.48
N ARG A 111 10.58 -6.96 2.76
CA ARG A 111 9.61 -6.83 3.86
C ARG A 111 9.39 -5.38 4.19
N GLU A 112 8.14 -4.97 4.19
CA GLU A 112 7.68 -3.68 4.70
C GLU A 112 6.77 -3.91 5.90
N ILE A 113 7.02 -3.18 6.98
CA ILE A 113 6.20 -3.19 8.19
C ILE A 113 5.24 -2.03 8.05
N ILE A 114 3.95 -2.32 8.05
CA ILE A 114 2.91 -1.35 7.78
C ILE A 114 1.84 -1.33 8.86
N LEU A 115 1.26 -0.15 9.04
CA LEU A 115 0.08 0.05 9.87
C LEU A 115 -1.02 0.68 9.01
N PRO A 116 -2.13 0.00 8.75
CA PRO A 116 -3.28 0.61 8.08
C PRO A 116 -3.72 1.89 8.81
N HIS A 117 -4.14 2.91 8.06
CA HIS A 117 -4.61 4.17 8.65
C HIS A 117 -5.80 3.94 9.63
N ASN A 118 -6.59 2.94 9.36
CA ASN A 118 -7.54 2.39 10.32
C ASN A 118 -7.08 0.99 10.75
N PRO A 119 -6.43 0.83 11.92
CA PRO A 119 -5.90 -0.46 12.38
C PRO A 119 -6.98 -1.53 12.61
N ILE A 120 -8.23 -1.13 12.76
CA ILE A 120 -9.36 -2.05 12.92
C ILE A 120 -9.59 -2.86 11.64
N LEU A 121 -9.24 -2.32 10.47
CA LEU A 121 -9.36 -3.00 9.16
C LEU A 121 -8.67 -4.36 9.14
N THR A 122 -7.54 -4.51 9.84
CA THR A 122 -6.81 -5.77 9.92
C THR A 122 -7.70 -6.90 10.45
N ARG A 123 -8.55 -6.60 11.43
CA ARG A 123 -9.51 -7.56 12.00
C ARG A 123 -10.79 -7.66 11.20
N GLU A 124 -11.36 -6.53 10.77
CA GLU A 124 -12.63 -6.49 10.03
C GLU A 124 -12.55 -7.21 8.69
N MET A 125 -11.39 -7.12 8.04
CA MET A 125 -11.13 -7.81 6.78
C MET A 125 -10.58 -9.23 6.99
N ASP A 126 -10.42 -9.68 8.24
CA ASP A 126 -9.81 -10.97 8.58
C ASP A 126 -8.51 -11.21 7.80
N ILE A 127 -7.58 -10.23 7.89
CA ILE A 127 -6.30 -10.31 7.20
C ILE A 127 -5.46 -11.41 7.85
N ARG A 128 -4.92 -12.32 7.03
CA ARG A 128 -4.14 -13.48 7.45
C ARG A 128 -2.84 -13.58 6.65
N GLU A 129 -1.91 -14.38 7.17
CA GLU A 129 -0.70 -14.74 6.44
C GLU A 129 -1.05 -15.40 5.11
N GLY A 130 -0.35 -15.02 4.04
CA GLY A 130 -0.60 -15.44 2.67
C GLY A 130 -1.62 -14.59 1.90
N ASP A 131 -2.38 -13.72 2.56
CA ASP A 131 -3.28 -12.80 1.85
C ASP A 131 -2.50 -11.85 0.95
N VAL A 132 -3.06 -11.56 -0.22
CA VAL A 132 -2.55 -10.52 -1.10
C VAL A 132 -3.29 -9.21 -0.80
N LEU A 133 -2.53 -8.19 -0.48
CA LEU A 133 -3.06 -6.87 -0.17
C LEU A 133 -2.64 -5.83 -1.20
N ILE A 134 -3.46 -4.80 -1.34
CA ILE A 134 -3.05 -3.53 -1.93
C ILE A 134 -3.24 -2.41 -0.93
N GLY A 135 -2.40 -1.37 -1.01
CA GLY A 135 -2.51 -0.20 -0.16
C GLY A 135 -1.65 0.95 -0.66
N ARG A 136 -1.95 2.15 -0.20
CA ARG A 136 -1.25 3.36 -0.58
C ARG A 136 -0.53 3.97 0.63
N PRO A 137 0.80 4.13 0.59
CA PRO A 137 1.54 4.73 1.69
C PRO A 137 1.17 6.21 1.86
N LEU A 138 0.97 6.63 3.11
CA LEU A 138 0.72 8.03 3.45
C LEU A 138 2.00 8.85 3.48
N GLY A 139 1.92 10.07 2.99
CA GLY A 139 2.99 10.94 2.59
C GLY A 139 4.03 11.37 3.64
N MET A 140 3.85 11.09 4.93
CA MET A 140 4.86 11.44 5.94
C MET A 140 5.90 10.36 6.15
N SER A 141 5.55 9.11 5.91
CA SER A 141 6.47 7.98 6.11
C SER A 141 7.14 7.50 4.82
N CYS A 142 6.46 7.61 3.69
CA CYS A 142 7.01 7.11 2.43
C CYS A 142 6.76 8.04 1.24
N GLY A 143 5.75 8.92 1.26
CA GLY A 143 5.47 9.89 0.19
C GLY A 143 5.26 9.29 -1.21
N CYS A 144 5.16 7.96 -1.33
CA CYS A 144 5.04 7.28 -2.61
C CYS A 144 3.67 7.52 -3.23
N PRO A 145 3.59 8.00 -4.50
CA PRO A 145 2.33 8.24 -5.17
C PRO A 145 1.67 6.95 -5.69
N ILE A 146 2.35 5.80 -5.58
CA ILE A 146 1.92 4.53 -6.16
C ILE A 146 1.24 3.65 -5.12
N THR A 147 0.19 2.94 -5.53
CA THR A 147 -0.39 1.84 -4.76
C THR A 147 0.57 0.66 -4.76
N HIS A 148 0.96 0.21 -3.57
CA HIS A 148 1.78 -0.98 -3.39
C HIS A 148 0.91 -2.23 -3.35
N CYS A 149 1.51 -3.35 -3.71
CA CYS A 149 0.94 -4.68 -3.58
C CYS A 149 1.89 -5.52 -2.74
N GLY A 150 1.35 -6.36 -1.89
CA GLY A 150 2.19 -7.24 -1.07
C GLY A 150 1.47 -8.49 -0.61
N GLU A 151 2.27 -9.52 -0.30
CA GLU A 151 1.81 -10.73 0.37
C GLU A 151 2.07 -10.62 1.86
N VAL A 152 1.07 -10.92 2.67
CA VAL A 152 1.16 -10.88 4.13
C VAL A 152 2.04 -12.02 4.63
N MET A 153 3.11 -11.67 5.33
CA MET A 153 4.02 -12.62 5.99
C MET A 153 3.67 -12.82 7.46
N GLN A 154 3.20 -11.76 8.11
CA GLN A 154 2.82 -11.79 9.51
C GLN A 154 1.78 -10.70 9.79
N VAL A 155 0.88 -10.97 10.73
CA VAL A 155 -0.14 -10.02 11.16
C VAL A 155 -0.31 -10.05 12.67
N ASP A 156 -0.30 -8.87 13.31
CA ASP A 156 -0.71 -8.72 14.70
C ASP A 156 -2.14 -8.17 14.76
N GLN A 157 -3.09 -9.07 14.98
CA GLN A 157 -4.52 -8.72 15.07
C GLN A 157 -4.84 -7.76 16.23
N ARG A 158 -3.98 -7.67 17.25
CA ARG A 158 -4.20 -6.80 18.40
C ARG A 158 -3.84 -5.35 18.08
N THR A 159 -2.72 -5.14 17.44
CA THR A 159 -2.21 -3.79 17.11
C THR A 159 -2.63 -3.33 15.71
N GLY A 160 -2.99 -4.27 14.83
CA GLY A 160 -3.28 -4.01 13.43
C GLY A 160 -2.03 -3.95 12.54
N VAL A 161 -0.83 -4.14 13.11
CA VAL A 161 0.43 -4.13 12.36
C VAL A 161 0.51 -5.35 11.45
N ILE A 162 0.95 -5.11 10.22
CA ILE A 162 1.14 -6.12 9.18
C ILE A 162 2.59 -6.06 8.72
N VAL A 163 3.22 -7.22 8.57
CA VAL A 163 4.47 -7.39 7.83
C VAL A 163 4.11 -8.05 6.51
N TRP A 164 4.37 -7.38 5.42
CA TRP A 164 4.15 -7.93 4.09
C TRP A 164 5.42 -7.87 3.25
N CYS A 165 5.52 -8.72 2.24
CA CYS A 165 6.54 -8.62 1.21
C CYS A 165 5.97 -7.85 0.02
N VAL A 166 6.60 -6.73 -0.32
CA VAL A 166 6.19 -5.95 -1.49
C VAL A 166 6.44 -6.76 -2.76
N THR A 167 5.38 -6.96 -3.54
CA THR A 167 5.40 -7.73 -4.80
C THR A 167 5.00 -6.83 -5.97
N GLY A 168 5.21 -7.33 -7.19
CA GLY A 168 4.75 -6.62 -8.38
C GLY A 168 3.22 -6.72 -8.58
N PRO A 169 2.65 -5.90 -9.47
CA PRO A 169 1.20 -5.78 -9.67
C PRO A 169 0.54 -6.99 -10.35
N LEU A 170 1.31 -7.96 -10.81
CA LEU A 170 0.77 -9.16 -11.47
C LEU A 170 0.05 -10.07 -10.48
N ARG A 171 0.56 -10.20 -9.27
CA ARG A 171 0.03 -11.12 -8.27
C ARG A 171 -1.41 -10.79 -7.85
N PRO A 172 -1.77 -9.54 -7.48
CA PRO A 172 -3.15 -9.17 -7.18
C PRO A 172 -4.12 -9.43 -8.35
N ARG A 173 -3.65 -9.33 -9.58
CA ARG A 173 -4.48 -9.58 -10.77
C ARG A 173 -4.81 -11.06 -10.97
N GLN A 174 -3.95 -11.96 -10.51
CA GLN A 174 -4.10 -13.41 -10.66
C GLN A 174 -4.87 -14.04 -9.49
N GLU A 175 -4.61 -13.60 -8.27
CA GLU A 175 -5.07 -14.23 -7.05
C GLU A 175 -6.20 -13.46 -6.35
N GLY A 176 -6.50 -12.22 -6.80
CA GLY A 176 -7.36 -11.28 -6.07
C GLY A 176 -6.58 -10.56 -4.96
N PHE A 177 -7.25 -9.66 -4.26
CA PHE A 177 -6.61 -8.87 -3.20
C PHE A 177 -7.65 -8.32 -2.21
N LYS A 178 -7.15 -7.93 -1.02
CA LYS A 178 -7.87 -7.10 -0.06
C LYS A 178 -7.29 -5.68 -0.12
N ASP A 179 -8.13 -4.66 -0.19
CA ASP A 179 -7.69 -3.25 -0.24
C ASP A 179 -7.71 -2.64 1.16
N ILE A 180 -6.52 -2.36 1.70
CA ILE A 180 -6.37 -1.75 3.03
C ILE A 180 -6.41 -0.21 2.99
N GLY A 181 -6.61 0.38 1.81
CA GLY A 181 -6.64 1.83 1.63
C GLY A 181 -5.28 2.47 1.89
N TYR A 182 -5.26 3.47 2.78
CA TYR A 182 -4.01 4.12 3.17
C TYR A 182 -3.35 3.43 4.35
N TYR A 183 -2.01 3.44 4.36
CA TYR A 183 -1.21 2.90 5.44
C TYR A 183 0.02 3.76 5.74
N ILE A 184 0.60 3.57 6.91
CA ILE A 184 1.88 4.14 7.31
C ILE A 184 2.93 3.04 7.18
N ALA A 185 4.02 3.33 6.45
CA ALA A 185 5.18 2.45 6.38
C ALA A 185 6.08 2.75 7.59
N GLU A 186 6.10 1.84 8.56
CA GLU A 186 6.88 1.97 9.79
C GLU A 186 8.35 1.59 9.58
N GLY A 187 8.60 0.58 8.76
CA GLY A 187 9.96 0.12 8.52
C GLY A 187 10.09 -0.81 7.32
N TYR A 188 11.35 -0.99 6.93
CA TYR A 188 11.76 -2.02 5.96
C TYR A 188 12.73 -3.00 6.62
N GLU A 189 12.65 -4.27 6.23
CA GLU A 189 13.62 -5.30 6.56
C GLU A 189 14.14 -5.97 5.30
N GLY A 190 15.42 -6.30 5.29
CA GLY A 190 16.02 -7.01 4.16
C GLY A 190 17.52 -7.18 4.31
N MET A 191 18.16 -7.46 3.19
CA MET A 191 19.58 -7.76 3.10
C MET A 191 20.32 -6.67 2.31
N ILE A 192 21.47 -6.25 2.81
CA ILE A 192 22.43 -5.46 2.05
C ILE A 192 23.53 -6.39 1.56
N LYS A 193 23.57 -6.65 0.24
CA LYS A 193 24.62 -7.42 -0.42
C LYS A 193 25.67 -6.53 -1.04
N GLN A 194 25.27 -5.34 -1.45
CA GLN A 194 26.13 -4.35 -2.09
C GLN A 194 25.90 -2.98 -1.45
N THR A 195 26.98 -2.32 -1.05
CA THR A 195 26.95 -0.98 -0.46
C THR A 195 28.20 -0.19 -0.81
N ARG A 196 28.06 1.10 -1.00
CA ARG A 196 29.20 2.04 -1.10
C ARG A 196 29.52 2.74 0.20
N ALA A 197 28.69 2.54 1.25
CA ALA A 197 28.87 3.15 2.56
C ALA A 197 29.16 2.11 3.64
N THR A 198 29.83 2.50 4.70
CA THR A 198 29.95 1.70 5.91
C THR A 198 28.69 1.82 6.72
N ILE A 199 27.95 0.73 6.88
CA ILE A 199 26.64 0.73 7.54
C ILE A 199 26.81 0.64 9.05
N ARG A 200 26.16 1.55 9.80
CA ARG A 200 26.18 1.64 11.26
C ARG A 200 24.78 1.83 11.83
N ILE A 201 24.54 1.28 13.01
CA ILE A 201 23.29 1.51 13.75
C ILE A 201 23.22 2.97 14.18
N GLY A 202 22.03 3.57 14.10
CA GLY A 202 21.78 4.95 14.47
C GLY A 202 22.07 5.98 13.38
N GLU A 203 22.57 5.55 12.23
CA GLU A 203 22.82 6.44 11.09
C GLU A 203 21.71 6.31 10.04
N ARG A 204 21.44 7.41 9.34
CA ARG A 204 20.46 7.47 8.24
C ARG A 204 21.18 7.31 6.91
N TYR A 205 20.61 6.47 6.05
CA TYR A 205 21.16 6.19 4.73
C TYR A 205 20.09 6.39 3.66
N TYR A 206 20.54 6.63 2.44
CA TYR A 206 19.74 6.51 1.25
C TYR A 206 19.86 5.10 0.69
N PHE A 207 18.74 4.48 0.35
CA PHE A 207 18.72 3.13 -0.19
C PHE A 207 17.68 2.98 -1.29
N GLN A 208 17.86 2.00 -2.14
CA GLN A 208 16.87 1.63 -3.15
C GLN A 208 16.35 0.22 -2.86
N PRO A 209 15.07 0.07 -2.45
CA PRO A 209 14.48 -1.24 -2.34
C PRO A 209 14.38 -1.91 -3.71
N ARG A 210 14.73 -3.18 -3.80
CA ARG A 210 14.37 -4.00 -4.98
C ARG A 210 12.85 -4.08 -5.06
N MET A 211 12.29 -4.27 -6.23
CA MET A 211 10.85 -4.28 -6.49
C MET A 211 10.16 -2.90 -6.38
N CYS A 212 10.87 -1.83 -6.04
CA CYS A 212 10.31 -0.50 -6.12
C CYS A 212 10.00 -0.14 -7.59
N MET A 213 8.72 0.05 -7.93
CA MET A 213 8.30 0.30 -9.32
C MET A 213 8.83 1.63 -9.87
N LEU A 214 8.98 2.64 -9.02
CA LEU A 214 9.57 3.93 -9.40
C LEU A 214 11.09 3.89 -9.45
N GLN A 215 11.69 2.90 -8.79
CA GLN A 215 13.14 2.83 -8.59
C GLN A 215 13.71 4.14 -8.00
N TRP A 216 12.93 4.77 -7.12
CA TRP A 216 13.35 5.95 -6.39
C TRP A 216 14.11 5.55 -5.13
N ARG A 217 15.09 6.38 -4.76
CA ARG A 217 15.76 6.19 -3.49
C ARG A 217 14.81 6.48 -2.33
N HIS A 218 14.99 5.73 -1.27
CA HIS A 218 14.35 5.95 0.03
C HIS A 218 15.42 6.40 1.01
N SER A 219 15.04 6.97 2.12
CA SER A 219 15.93 7.12 3.27
C SER A 219 15.32 6.47 4.50
N GLY A 220 16.18 5.94 5.35
CA GLY A 220 15.79 5.30 6.59
C GLY A 220 16.95 5.27 7.58
N LEU A 221 16.60 5.24 8.87
CA LEU A 221 17.54 5.09 9.97
C LEU A 221 17.73 3.59 10.23
N VAL A 222 18.98 3.13 10.19
CA VAL A 222 19.33 1.74 10.52
C VAL A 222 19.24 1.54 12.02
N ASN A 223 18.30 0.72 12.49
CA ASN A 223 18.14 0.42 13.92
C ASN A 223 18.55 -1.00 14.29
N TYR A 224 18.80 -1.87 13.31
CA TYR A 224 19.28 -3.24 13.52
C TYR A 224 20.24 -3.66 12.42
N ILE A 225 21.31 -4.34 12.80
CA ILE A 225 22.27 -4.98 11.89
C ILE A 225 22.62 -6.36 12.43
N ASN A 226 22.55 -7.36 11.56
CA ASN A 226 23.10 -8.69 11.81
C ASN A 226 23.96 -9.11 10.62
N LYS A 227 25.22 -9.47 10.91
CA LYS A 227 26.15 -9.92 9.88
C LYS A 227 25.92 -11.40 9.58
N THR A 228 25.60 -11.71 8.35
CA THR A 228 25.39 -13.07 7.84
C THR A 228 26.48 -13.47 6.85
N GLN A 229 26.48 -14.71 6.42
CA GLN A 229 27.40 -15.16 5.37
C GLN A 229 27.12 -14.54 3.99
N THR A 230 25.87 -14.11 3.76
CA THR A 230 25.41 -13.59 2.47
C THR A 230 25.26 -12.08 2.41
N GLY A 231 25.56 -11.35 3.49
CA GLY A 231 25.44 -9.90 3.56
C GLY A 231 25.04 -9.40 4.95
N LEU A 232 24.60 -8.17 5.02
CA LEU A 232 24.10 -7.58 6.26
C LEU A 232 22.56 -7.63 6.25
N GLN A 233 21.98 -8.33 7.21
CA GLN A 233 20.56 -8.18 7.51
C GLN A 233 20.36 -6.87 8.23
N VAL A 234 19.41 -6.07 7.79
CA VAL A 234 19.11 -4.75 8.38
C VAL A 234 17.63 -4.52 8.57
N ARG A 235 17.32 -3.69 9.55
CA ARG A 235 16.02 -3.05 9.71
C ARG A 235 16.19 -1.54 9.65
N LEU A 236 15.33 -0.89 8.89
CA LEU A 236 15.30 0.54 8.67
C LEU A 236 13.98 1.10 9.15
N GLU A 237 14.01 2.22 9.86
CA GLU A 237 12.83 2.93 10.37
C GLU A 237 12.88 4.42 10.00
N GLY A 238 11.80 5.14 10.30
CA GLY A 238 11.70 6.55 9.96
C GLY A 238 11.86 6.79 8.45
N LEU A 239 11.09 6.04 7.68
CA LEU A 239 11.20 5.99 6.23
C LEU A 239 10.77 7.29 5.56
N TRP A 240 11.46 7.62 4.48
CA TRP A 240 11.14 8.77 3.63
C TRP A 240 11.51 8.46 2.18
N ILE A 241 10.65 8.85 1.23
CA ILE A 241 10.96 8.84 -0.20
C ILE A 241 11.28 10.25 -0.64
N GLY A 242 12.49 10.49 -1.18
CA GLY A 242 12.82 11.84 -1.64
C GLY A 242 14.25 11.99 -2.09
#